data_690b79642dc3d04ef81d0ad6fcf4093e
#
_entry.id   690b79642dc3d04ef81d0ad6fcf4093e
#
_cell.length_a   1.000
_cell.length_b   1.000
_cell.length_c   1.000
_cell.angle_alpha   90.00
_cell.angle_beta   90.00
_cell.angle_gamma   90.00
#
_symmetry.space_group_name_H-M   'P 1'
#
loop_
_entity.id
_entity.type
_entity.pdbx_description
1 polymer ?
#
loop_
_entity_poly.entity_id
_entity_poly.type
_entity_poly.pdbx_seq_one_letter_code
_entity_poly.pdbx_strand_id
1 'polypeptide(L)'
;MNQSQSKFTEVQGIRLHYLEWGEVNKPDLLLVHGWTSFALSWNSVANYFKTRFHIIAPDLRGHGESEKPVTGYRLRDFTEDIRQLIENLHLKKPAYVGHSWGANIGTILASEAPELISRAFLEDPVYWRMLHAFMTALPGALARSNKPEADIRAEAKQ
;
A
#
# COMPACT_ATOMS: atom_id res chain seq x y z
N MET A 1 13.51 -3.79 -25.07
CA MET A 1 12.40 -3.77 -24.07
C MET A 1 13.06 -3.57 -22.70
N ASN A 2 12.94 -2.40 -22.09
CA ASN A 2 13.48 -2.23 -20.73
C ASN A 2 12.64 -3.08 -19.77
N GLN A 3 13.22 -4.19 -19.33
CA GLN A 3 12.71 -4.97 -18.21
C GLN A 3 12.86 -4.14 -16.93
N SER A 4 12.07 -4.47 -15.89
CA SER A 4 12.29 -3.93 -14.55
C SER A 4 13.71 -4.22 -14.06
N GLN A 5 14.25 -3.30 -13.28
CA GLN A 5 15.47 -3.55 -12.51
C GLN A 5 15.07 -3.93 -11.08
N SER A 6 15.58 -5.07 -10.60
CA SER A 6 15.44 -5.52 -9.22
C SER A 6 16.54 -4.87 -8.37
N LYS A 7 16.13 -4.17 -7.30
CA LYS A 7 17.03 -3.41 -6.42
C LYS A 7 16.61 -3.55 -4.96
N PHE A 8 17.51 -3.16 -4.07
CA PHE A 8 17.28 -3.15 -2.64
C PHE A 8 17.69 -1.81 -2.02
N THR A 9 17.02 -1.44 -0.94
CA THR A 9 17.42 -0.36 -0.05
C THR A 9 17.20 -0.80 1.40
N GLU A 10 17.81 -0.11 2.36
CA GLU A 10 17.61 -0.39 3.78
C GLU A 10 16.62 0.63 4.36
N VAL A 11 15.57 0.15 5.04
CA VAL A 11 14.58 0.97 5.73
C VAL A 11 14.31 0.37 7.10
N GLN A 12 14.29 1.17 8.16
CA GLN A 12 14.06 0.70 9.54
C GLN A 12 14.88 -0.55 9.93
N GLY A 13 16.14 -0.66 9.42
CA GLY A 13 17.01 -1.80 9.69
C GLY A 13 16.63 -3.11 9.00
N ILE A 14 15.74 -3.07 8.01
CA ILE A 14 15.41 -4.21 7.14
C ILE A 14 15.78 -3.93 5.69
N ARG A 15 16.09 -4.98 4.94
CA ARG A 15 16.36 -4.90 3.51
C ARG A 15 15.04 -4.95 2.74
N LEU A 16 14.67 -3.82 2.14
CA LEU A 16 13.47 -3.69 1.31
C LEU A 16 13.82 -3.84 -0.18
N HIS A 17 13.17 -4.79 -0.85
CA HIS A 17 13.26 -4.98 -2.29
C HIS A 17 12.31 -4.03 -3.02
N TYR A 18 12.71 -3.58 -4.22
CA TYR A 18 11.82 -2.86 -5.12
C TYR A 18 12.18 -3.14 -6.59
N LEU A 19 11.18 -3.01 -7.42
CA LEU A 19 11.32 -3.00 -8.86
C LEU A 19 11.30 -1.57 -9.37
N GLU A 20 12.14 -1.28 -10.37
CA GLU A 20 12.27 0.03 -10.99
C GLU A 20 12.10 -0.06 -12.50
N TRP A 21 11.33 0.87 -13.08
CA TRP A 21 11.12 1.03 -14.52
C TRP A 21 11.23 2.49 -14.92
N GLY A 22 11.49 2.70 -16.20
CA GLY A 22 11.56 4.05 -16.78
C GLY A 22 12.92 4.72 -16.56
N GLU A 23 12.95 6.03 -16.75
CA GLU A 23 14.16 6.84 -16.66
C GLU A 23 14.08 7.77 -15.44
N VAL A 24 15.16 7.85 -14.67
CA VAL A 24 15.26 8.62 -13.41
C VAL A 24 15.06 10.15 -13.55
N ASN A 25 15.09 10.66 -14.78
CA ASN A 25 14.85 12.07 -15.08
C ASN A 25 13.39 12.42 -15.31
N LYS A 26 12.49 11.43 -15.28
CA LYS A 26 11.04 11.60 -15.44
C LYS A 26 10.36 11.79 -14.07
N PRO A 27 9.11 12.29 -14.06
CA PRO A 27 8.34 12.36 -12.82
C PRO A 27 8.21 11.00 -12.13
N ASP A 28 8.35 10.99 -10.81
CA ASP A 28 8.30 9.76 -10.03
C ASP A 28 6.86 9.27 -9.83
N LEU A 29 6.68 7.94 -9.95
CA LEU A 29 5.44 7.22 -9.68
C LEU A 29 5.74 6.04 -8.73
N LEU A 30 5.10 6.04 -7.58
CA LEU A 30 5.24 5.00 -6.56
C LEU A 30 3.99 4.10 -6.57
N LEU A 31 4.18 2.79 -6.78
CA LEU A 31 3.12 1.80 -6.87
C LEU A 31 3.20 0.84 -5.69
N VAL A 32 2.24 0.87 -4.77
CA VAL A 32 2.27 0.10 -3.52
C VAL A 32 1.17 -0.94 -3.48
N HIS A 33 1.56 -2.20 -3.37
CA HIS A 33 0.67 -3.37 -3.46
C HIS A 33 -0.12 -3.64 -2.17
N GLY A 34 -1.12 -4.51 -2.27
CA GLY A 34 -1.94 -4.98 -1.14
C GLY A 34 -1.32 -6.15 -0.37
N TRP A 35 -1.96 -6.56 0.73
CA TRP A 35 -1.47 -7.56 1.70
C TRP A 35 -1.07 -8.92 1.10
N THR A 36 -1.76 -9.38 0.07
CA THR A 36 -1.49 -10.71 -0.54
C THR A 36 -0.78 -10.61 -1.89
N SER A 37 -0.07 -9.51 -2.14
CA SER A 37 0.54 -9.21 -3.42
C SER A 37 2.04 -8.94 -3.28
N PHE A 38 2.69 -8.45 -4.33
CA PHE A 38 4.12 -8.16 -4.42
C PHE A 38 4.38 -7.16 -5.56
N ALA A 39 5.58 -6.62 -5.63
CA ALA A 39 5.97 -5.56 -6.57
C ALA A 39 5.66 -5.90 -8.04
N LEU A 40 5.92 -7.13 -8.47
CA LEU A 40 5.73 -7.56 -9.86
C LEU A 40 4.25 -7.57 -10.30
N SER A 41 3.29 -7.54 -9.37
CA SER A 41 1.87 -7.41 -9.70
C SER A 41 1.56 -6.13 -10.48
N TRP A 42 2.40 -5.11 -10.32
CA TRP A 42 2.31 -3.83 -11.02
C TRP A 42 2.93 -3.84 -12.42
N ASN A 43 3.50 -4.97 -12.88
CA ASN A 43 4.26 -5.02 -14.14
C ASN A 43 3.48 -4.50 -15.36
N SER A 44 2.21 -4.82 -15.49
CA SER A 44 1.38 -4.35 -16.61
C SER A 44 1.19 -2.83 -16.57
N VAL A 45 0.89 -2.28 -15.40
CA VAL A 45 0.73 -0.84 -15.17
C VAL A 45 2.08 -0.13 -15.41
N ALA A 46 3.16 -0.65 -14.84
CA ALA A 46 4.49 -0.08 -15.00
C ALA A 46 4.94 -0.07 -16.46
N ASN A 47 4.74 -1.16 -17.20
CA ASN A 47 5.08 -1.21 -18.62
C ASN A 47 4.29 -0.21 -19.48
N TYR A 48 3.05 0.07 -19.12
CA TYR A 48 2.25 1.10 -19.80
C TYR A 48 2.75 2.52 -19.53
N PHE A 49 3.19 2.79 -18.29
CA PHE A 49 3.55 4.14 -17.85
C PHE A 49 5.05 4.47 -17.91
N LYS A 50 5.97 3.49 -18.03
CA LYS A 50 7.44 3.68 -17.96
C LYS A 50 8.02 4.65 -18.98
N THR A 51 7.34 4.92 -20.08
CA THR A 51 7.77 5.93 -21.04
C THR A 51 7.53 7.36 -20.57
N ARG A 52 6.65 7.55 -19.58
CA ARG A 52 6.25 8.86 -19.03
C ARG A 52 6.70 9.09 -17.59
N PHE A 53 7.00 8.04 -16.85
CA PHE A 53 7.35 8.10 -15.44
C PHE A 53 8.59 7.27 -15.14
N HIS A 54 9.33 7.70 -14.12
CA HIS A 54 10.23 6.86 -13.35
C HIS A 54 9.39 6.15 -12.28
N ILE A 55 9.35 4.82 -12.31
CA ILE A 55 8.39 4.03 -11.54
C ILE A 55 9.13 3.16 -10.53
N ILE A 56 8.69 3.23 -9.28
CA ILE A 56 9.17 2.40 -8.17
C ILE A 56 8.00 1.59 -7.64
N ALA A 57 8.18 0.28 -7.49
CA ALA A 57 7.23 -0.59 -6.82
C ALA A 57 7.98 -1.45 -5.79
N PRO A 58 7.84 -1.17 -4.48
CA PRO A 58 8.43 -2.00 -3.44
C PRO A 58 7.66 -3.30 -3.24
N ASP A 59 8.38 -4.34 -2.84
CA ASP A 59 7.81 -5.42 -2.04
C ASP A 59 7.72 -4.92 -0.60
N LEU A 60 6.53 -4.87 -0.04
CA LEU A 60 6.34 -4.48 1.35
C LEU A 60 7.07 -5.45 2.28
N ARG A 61 7.46 -5.00 3.49
CA ARG A 61 8.02 -5.88 4.52
C ARG A 61 7.22 -7.19 4.64
N GLY A 62 7.89 -8.30 4.74
CA GLY A 62 7.25 -9.61 4.82
C GLY A 62 6.76 -10.19 3.48
N HIS A 63 6.87 -9.45 2.36
CA HIS A 63 6.39 -9.85 1.05
C HIS A 63 7.53 -9.96 0.04
N GLY A 64 7.28 -10.67 -1.06
CA GLY A 64 8.19 -10.82 -2.18
C GLY A 64 9.63 -11.15 -1.76
N GLU A 65 10.58 -10.36 -2.26
CA GLU A 65 12.00 -10.48 -1.96
C GLU A 65 12.46 -9.58 -0.80
N SER A 66 11.55 -8.78 -0.21
CA SER A 66 11.84 -8.00 0.98
C SER A 66 12.04 -8.90 2.21
N GLU A 67 12.81 -8.40 3.16
CA GLU A 67 13.05 -9.08 4.43
C GLU A 67 11.73 -9.35 5.17
N LYS A 68 11.72 -10.44 5.92
CA LYS A 68 10.58 -10.92 6.72
C LYS A 68 10.91 -10.85 8.21
N PRO A 69 10.89 -9.64 8.81
CA PRO A 69 11.22 -9.48 10.21
C PRO A 69 10.22 -10.25 11.09
N VAL A 70 10.65 -10.68 12.28
CA VAL A 70 9.80 -11.43 13.21
C VAL A 70 8.66 -10.57 13.79
N THR A 71 8.84 -9.24 13.81
CA THR A 71 7.89 -8.26 14.37
C THR A 71 7.81 -7.02 13.48
N GLY A 72 6.94 -6.06 13.85
CA GLY A 72 6.84 -4.78 13.14
C GLY A 72 5.88 -4.85 11.93
N TYR A 73 4.71 -5.43 12.11
CA TYR A 73 3.69 -5.55 11.06
C TYR A 73 2.45 -4.68 11.32
N ARG A 74 2.62 -3.58 12.05
CA ARG A 74 1.58 -2.57 12.21
C ARG A 74 1.54 -1.68 10.97
N LEU A 75 0.40 -1.10 10.66
CA LEU A 75 0.24 -0.22 9.51
C LEU A 75 1.27 0.94 9.51
N ARG A 76 1.63 1.47 10.69
CA ARG A 76 2.66 2.49 10.84
C ARG A 76 4.07 2.01 10.47
N ASP A 77 4.39 0.75 10.71
CA ASP A 77 5.70 0.19 10.33
C ASP A 77 5.85 0.17 8.81
N PHE A 78 4.79 -0.23 8.09
CA PHE A 78 4.75 -0.16 6.62
C PHE A 78 4.79 1.27 6.08
N THR A 79 4.08 2.20 6.74
CA THR A 79 4.08 3.60 6.33
C THR A 79 5.47 4.22 6.46
N GLU A 80 6.16 3.91 7.55
CA GLU A 80 7.52 4.36 7.80
C GLU A 80 8.52 3.77 6.79
N ASP A 81 8.36 2.50 6.38
CA ASP A 81 9.17 1.92 5.30
C ASP A 81 9.02 2.71 3.99
N ILE A 82 7.77 3.05 3.63
CA ILE A 82 7.51 3.81 2.41
C ILE A 82 8.04 5.23 2.51
N ARG A 83 7.95 5.87 3.68
CA ARG A 83 8.55 7.19 3.92
C ARG A 83 10.07 7.16 3.69
N GLN A 84 10.75 6.21 4.33
CA GLN A 84 12.21 6.05 4.17
C GLN A 84 12.61 5.62 2.76
N LEU A 85 11.80 4.81 2.08
CA LEU A 85 12.02 4.48 0.66
C LEU A 85 12.03 5.74 -0.21
N ILE A 86 11.03 6.63 -0.04
CA ILE A 86 10.96 7.90 -0.78
C ILE A 86 12.20 8.75 -0.52
N GLU A 87 12.62 8.86 0.74
CA GLU A 87 13.79 9.64 1.15
C GLU A 87 15.10 9.04 0.63
N ASN A 88 15.31 7.74 0.81
CA ASN A 88 16.53 7.04 0.42
C ASN A 88 16.76 7.03 -1.09
N LEU A 89 15.69 6.92 -1.87
CA LEU A 89 15.74 6.96 -3.33
C LEU A 89 15.68 8.40 -3.88
N HIS A 90 15.61 9.41 -3.01
CA HIS A 90 15.48 10.82 -3.36
C HIS A 90 14.35 11.11 -4.35
N LEU A 91 13.22 10.40 -4.21
CA LEU A 91 12.07 10.59 -5.09
C LEU A 91 11.47 12.00 -4.91
N LYS A 92 11.19 12.68 -6.01
CA LYS A 92 10.74 14.08 -6.02
C LYS A 92 9.23 14.18 -5.95
N LYS A 93 8.67 14.05 -4.74
CA LYS A 93 7.21 14.09 -4.52
C LYS A 93 6.47 13.15 -5.47
N PRO A 94 6.69 11.84 -5.42
CA PRO A 94 6.09 10.90 -6.35
C PRO A 94 4.56 11.02 -6.35
N ALA A 95 3.95 10.78 -7.52
CA ALA A 95 2.55 10.40 -7.54
C ALA A 95 2.45 8.99 -6.90
N TYR A 96 1.51 8.82 -5.99
CA TYR A 96 1.32 7.58 -5.24
C TYR A 96 0.11 6.82 -5.75
N VAL A 97 0.25 5.52 -6.01
CA VAL A 97 -0.84 4.59 -6.29
C VAL A 97 -0.76 3.44 -5.29
N GLY A 98 -1.80 3.25 -4.52
CA GLY A 98 -1.87 2.17 -3.54
C GLY A 98 -3.14 1.33 -3.71
N HIS A 99 -2.98 0.00 -3.67
CA HIS A 99 -4.09 -0.93 -3.68
C HIS A 99 -4.27 -1.57 -2.30
N SER A 100 -5.49 -1.65 -1.80
CA SER A 100 -5.85 -2.36 -0.55
C SER A 100 -4.98 -1.88 0.63
N TRP A 101 -4.07 -2.71 1.16
CA TRP A 101 -3.14 -2.33 2.23
C TRP A 101 -2.23 -1.16 1.82
N GLY A 102 -1.77 -1.13 0.56
CA GLY A 102 -1.05 0.01 -0.01
C GLY A 102 -1.88 1.30 -0.01
N ALA A 103 -3.20 1.21 -0.20
CA ALA A 103 -4.09 2.36 -0.10
C ALA A 103 -4.19 2.89 1.34
N ASN A 104 -4.21 2.01 2.34
CA ASN A 104 -4.18 2.41 3.75
C ASN A 104 -2.86 3.11 4.12
N ILE A 105 -1.72 2.58 3.64
CA ILE A 105 -0.41 3.21 3.81
C ILE A 105 -0.42 4.62 3.20
N GLY A 106 -0.91 4.74 1.95
CA GLY A 106 -1.03 6.03 1.27
C GLY A 106 -1.93 7.03 1.98
N THR A 107 -3.00 6.56 2.64
CA THR A 107 -3.88 7.41 3.45
C THR A 107 -3.13 8.03 4.64
N ILE A 108 -2.36 7.20 5.37
CA ILE A 108 -1.57 7.71 6.51
C ILE A 108 -0.49 8.65 6.01
N LEU A 109 0.23 8.28 4.95
CA LEU A 109 1.29 9.10 4.37
C LEU A 109 0.75 10.48 3.94
N ALA A 110 -0.40 10.50 3.24
CA ALA A 110 -1.04 11.76 2.81
C ALA A 110 -1.54 12.62 3.98
N SER A 111 -1.89 12.00 5.11
CA SER A 111 -2.36 12.70 6.30
C SER A 111 -1.21 13.24 7.18
N GLU A 112 -0.15 12.46 7.35
CA GLU A 112 0.92 12.76 8.30
C GLU A 112 2.13 13.45 7.66
N ALA A 113 2.36 13.24 6.35
CA ALA A 113 3.48 13.78 5.59
C ALA A 113 3.07 14.16 4.14
N PRO A 114 2.09 15.08 3.97
CA PRO A 114 1.56 15.43 2.66
C PRO A 114 2.60 16.06 1.72
N GLU A 115 3.70 16.57 2.25
CA GLU A 115 4.80 17.14 1.47
C GLU A 115 5.61 16.07 0.72
N LEU A 116 5.54 14.80 1.13
CA LEU A 116 6.31 13.71 0.52
C LEU A 116 5.72 13.22 -0.81
N ILE A 117 4.43 13.40 -1.04
CA ILE A 117 3.75 12.93 -2.26
C ILE A 117 3.05 14.09 -2.97
N SER A 118 2.92 14.01 -4.31
CA SER A 118 2.26 15.06 -5.09
C SER A 118 0.74 14.85 -5.17
N ARG A 119 0.31 13.61 -5.25
CA ARG A 119 -1.08 13.16 -5.33
C ARG A 119 -1.17 11.69 -4.96
N ALA A 120 -2.34 11.22 -4.56
CA ALA A 120 -2.58 9.82 -4.27
C ALA A 120 -3.81 9.30 -5.04
N PHE A 121 -3.67 8.10 -5.62
CA PHE A 121 -4.76 7.28 -6.08
C PHE A 121 -4.85 6.04 -5.18
N LEU A 122 -5.96 5.90 -4.45
CA LEU A 122 -6.14 4.91 -3.41
C LEU A 122 -7.27 3.96 -3.81
N GLU A 123 -6.89 2.75 -4.24
CA GLU A 123 -7.80 1.74 -4.72
C GLU A 123 -8.16 0.77 -3.59
N ASP A 124 -9.45 0.61 -3.33
CA ASP A 124 -10.04 -0.34 -2.37
C ASP A 124 -9.38 -0.34 -0.98
N PRO A 125 -9.29 0.81 -0.30
CA PRO A 125 -8.71 0.86 1.05
C PRO A 125 -9.55 0.04 2.03
N VAL A 126 -8.87 -0.74 2.91
CA VAL A 126 -9.53 -1.68 3.83
C VAL A 126 -10.18 -1.04 5.05
N TYR A 127 -10.07 0.28 5.27
CA TYR A 127 -10.64 0.91 6.46
C TYR A 127 -12.17 0.85 6.52
N TRP A 128 -12.85 0.75 5.39
CA TRP A 128 -14.29 0.49 5.40
C TRP A 128 -14.63 -0.84 6.08
N ARG A 129 -13.85 -1.89 5.81
CA ARG A 129 -14.00 -3.18 6.51
C ARG A 129 -13.58 -3.09 7.97
N MET A 130 -12.54 -2.31 8.30
CA MET A 130 -12.11 -2.07 9.68
C MET A 130 -13.15 -1.22 10.43
N LEU A 131 -13.71 -0.19 9.81
CA LEU A 131 -14.81 0.60 10.40
C LEU A 131 -16.04 -0.27 10.62
N HIS A 132 -16.39 -1.11 9.66
CA HIS A 132 -17.50 -2.06 9.81
C HIS A 132 -17.23 -3.06 10.93
N ALA A 133 -16.04 -3.65 11.02
CA ALA A 133 -15.66 -4.54 12.12
C ALA A 133 -15.67 -3.80 13.47
N PHE A 134 -15.18 -2.55 13.51
CA PHE A 134 -15.24 -1.72 14.72
C PHE A 134 -16.68 -1.39 15.11
N MET A 135 -17.52 -0.99 14.17
CA MET A 135 -18.93 -0.70 14.41
C MET A 135 -19.71 -1.94 14.82
N THR A 136 -19.35 -3.12 14.31
CA THR A 136 -19.96 -4.41 14.72
C THR A 136 -19.45 -4.89 16.08
N ALA A 137 -18.29 -4.43 16.56
CA ALA A 137 -17.77 -4.72 17.90
C ALA A 137 -18.35 -3.80 19.00
N LEU A 138 -19.12 -2.77 18.65
CA LEU A 138 -19.82 -1.94 19.64
C LEU A 138 -20.97 -2.72 20.32
N PRO A 139 -21.30 -2.42 21.58
CA PRO A 139 -22.29 -3.18 22.38
C PRO A 139 -23.66 -3.39 21.70
N GLY A 140 -24.11 -2.45 20.87
CA GLY A 140 -25.33 -2.60 20.08
C GLY A 140 -25.21 -3.57 18.89
N ALA A 141 -24.00 -3.91 18.45
CA ALA A 141 -23.76 -4.86 17.39
C ALA A 141 -23.57 -6.29 17.94
N LEU A 142 -23.11 -6.43 19.19
CA LEU A 142 -23.08 -7.72 19.90
C LEU A 142 -24.52 -8.32 20.06
N ALA A 143 -25.52 -7.46 20.22
CA ALA A 143 -26.91 -7.90 20.22
C ALA A 143 -27.38 -8.45 18.86
N ARG A 144 -26.75 -8.01 17.74
CA ARG A 144 -27.04 -8.52 16.39
C ARG A 144 -26.30 -9.82 16.08
N SER A 145 -25.12 -10.04 16.66
CA SER A 145 -24.36 -11.27 16.44
C SER A 145 -25.06 -12.53 16.98
N ASN A 146 -26.01 -12.36 17.87
CA ASN A 146 -26.86 -13.46 18.41
C ASN A 146 -28.14 -13.66 17.60
N LYS A 147 -28.38 -12.87 16.54
CA LYS A 147 -29.52 -13.11 15.64
C LYS A 147 -29.17 -14.18 14.62
N PRO A 148 -30.13 -15.07 14.26
CA PRO A 148 -29.96 -15.99 13.14
C PRO A 148 -29.58 -15.22 11.84
N GLU A 149 -28.72 -15.77 11.03
CA GLU A 149 -28.26 -15.14 9.78
C GLU A 149 -29.40 -14.76 8.83
N ALA A 150 -30.52 -15.51 8.89
CA ALA A 150 -31.71 -15.22 8.11
C ALA A 150 -32.34 -13.86 8.48
N ASP A 151 -32.33 -13.49 9.75
CA ASP A 151 -32.93 -12.23 10.23
C ASP A 151 -32.06 -11.02 9.84
N ILE A 152 -30.75 -11.20 9.84
CA ILE A 152 -29.79 -10.15 9.39
C ILE A 152 -29.95 -9.87 7.90
N ARG A 153 -30.19 -10.92 7.10
CA ARG A 153 -30.44 -10.79 5.66
C ARG A 153 -31.75 -10.15 5.30
N ALA A 154 -32.76 -10.31 6.17
CA ALA A 154 -34.09 -9.69 6.00
C ALA A 154 -34.04 -8.18 6.28
N GLU A 155 -33.27 -7.74 7.30
CA GLU A 155 -33.09 -6.33 7.65
C GLU A 155 -32.29 -5.57 6.60
N ALA A 156 -31.32 -6.21 5.89
CA ALA A 156 -30.51 -5.61 4.86
C ALA A 156 -31.25 -5.36 3.51
N LYS A 157 -32.50 -5.84 3.39
CA LYS A 157 -33.34 -5.69 2.19
C LYS A 157 -34.43 -4.62 2.35
N GLN A 158 -34.52 -3.95 3.49
CA GLN A 158 -35.41 -2.81 3.76
C GLN A 158 -34.60 -1.49 3.65
#